data_9b636553846963779161b90756d27b0b
#
_entry.id   9b636553846963779161b90756d27b0b
#
_cell.length_a   1.000
_cell.length_b   1.000
_cell.length_c   1.000
_cell.angle_alpha   90.00
_cell.angle_beta   90.00
_cell.angle_gamma   90.00
#
_symmetry.space_group_name_H-M   'P 1'
#
loop_
_entity.id
_entity.type
_entity.pdbx_description
1 polymer ?
#
loop_
_entity_poly.entity_id
_entity_poly.type
_entity_poly.pdbx_seq_one_letter_code
_entity_poly.pdbx_strand_id
1 'polypeptide(L)'
;MKENVFNKEAFIEDVKENVKNLYRKTLDEASQQEIFQAVSYTVKDVIIDDWLATQKAFDKQDPKMVYYMSMEFLMGRALGNNMINLKMYKEVKEALEEIGLNLDEIEDQEPDPALGNGGLGRLAACFMESLATLGYAAYGCGIRYRYGMFKQKIKDGFQVEVPDNWLKNGYPFELRRPEYSYEVKFGGYVRAEVTEEGKTRFIQENYQSVLAVPYDMPIVGYGNHVVDTLMIWDAEPMECFELDSFDKGDYHKAVEQENLARNLVEVLYPNDNHIAGKELRLKQQYFFVSA
;
A
#
# COMPACT_ATOMS: atom_id res chain seq x y z
N MET A 1 11.81 13.03 25.72
CA MET A 1 10.54 12.82 24.96
C MET A 1 9.42 12.85 25.99
N LYS A 2 8.36 13.61 25.79
CA LYS A 2 7.18 13.52 26.65
C LYS A 2 6.56 12.17 26.38
N GLU A 3 6.33 11.36 27.41
CA GLU A 3 5.41 10.22 27.32
C GLU A 3 4.08 10.77 26.82
N ASN A 4 3.69 10.38 25.62
CA ASN A 4 2.37 10.72 25.09
C ASN A 4 1.38 9.88 25.89
N VAL A 5 0.86 10.44 26.98
CA VAL A 5 -0.17 9.78 27.78
C VAL A 5 -1.43 9.73 26.90
N PHE A 6 -1.90 8.53 26.60
CA PHE A 6 -3.13 8.33 25.85
C PHE A 6 -4.29 9.12 26.50
N ASN A 7 -4.94 9.96 25.71
CA ASN A 7 -6.10 10.75 26.17
C ASN A 7 -7.36 10.10 25.60
N LYS A 8 -8.08 9.38 26.46
CA LYS A 8 -9.25 8.61 26.10
C LYS A 8 -10.40 9.49 25.56
N GLU A 9 -10.66 10.60 26.20
CA GLU A 9 -11.74 11.51 25.81
C GLU A 9 -11.44 12.13 24.42
N ALA A 10 -10.19 12.54 24.19
CA ALA A 10 -9.78 13.05 22.89
C ALA A 10 -9.90 11.96 21.81
N PHE A 11 -9.46 10.74 22.08
CA PHE A 11 -9.57 9.63 21.14
C PHE A 11 -11.02 9.34 20.74
N ILE A 12 -11.94 9.31 21.72
CA ILE A 12 -13.38 9.11 21.47
C ILE A 12 -13.94 10.23 20.59
N GLU A 13 -13.58 11.47 20.86
CA GLU A 13 -14.05 12.61 20.07
C GLU A 13 -13.51 12.58 18.65
N ASP A 14 -12.22 12.25 18.46
CA ASP A 14 -11.60 12.10 17.15
C ASP A 14 -12.26 10.98 16.32
N VAL A 15 -12.62 9.85 16.94
CA VAL A 15 -13.37 8.78 16.27
C VAL A 15 -14.74 9.29 15.79
N LYS A 16 -15.49 10.02 16.62
CA LYS A 16 -16.80 10.59 16.24
C LYS A 16 -16.63 11.63 15.14
N GLU A 17 -15.61 12.48 15.24
CA GLU A 17 -15.33 13.49 14.20
C GLU A 17 -14.94 12.84 12.88
N ASN A 18 -14.15 11.78 12.88
CA ASN A 18 -13.82 11.01 11.70
C ASN A 18 -15.06 10.35 11.07
N VAL A 19 -15.97 9.77 11.85
CA VAL A 19 -17.26 9.25 11.33
C VAL A 19 -18.03 10.38 10.64
N LYS A 20 -18.16 11.53 11.29
CA LYS A 20 -18.88 12.68 10.76
C LYS A 20 -18.26 13.23 9.47
N ASN A 21 -16.95 13.40 9.46
CA ASN A 21 -16.24 14.04 8.34
C ASN A 21 -16.13 13.12 7.12
N LEU A 22 -15.91 11.83 7.33
CA LEU A 22 -15.78 10.86 6.23
C LEU A 22 -17.15 10.47 5.65
N TYR A 23 -18.18 10.32 6.50
CA TYR A 23 -19.46 9.71 6.10
C TYR A 23 -20.70 10.60 6.27
N ARG A 24 -20.57 11.76 6.91
CA ARG A 24 -21.69 12.66 7.24
C ARG A 24 -22.77 11.96 8.08
N LYS A 25 -22.32 11.15 9.04
CA LYS A 25 -23.18 10.36 9.94
C LYS A 25 -22.80 10.61 11.39
N THR A 26 -23.73 10.30 12.28
CA THR A 26 -23.42 10.10 13.70
C THR A 26 -22.89 8.68 13.92
N LEU A 27 -22.29 8.43 15.09
CA LEU A 27 -21.77 7.10 15.43
C LEU A 27 -22.85 6.01 15.39
N ASP A 28 -24.07 6.33 15.83
CA ASP A 28 -25.23 5.41 15.86
C ASP A 28 -25.76 5.06 14.46
N GLU A 29 -25.50 5.91 13.47
CA GLU A 29 -25.90 5.71 12.09
C GLU A 29 -24.82 5.01 11.25
N ALA A 30 -23.58 4.94 11.77
CA ALA A 30 -22.46 4.39 11.05
C ALA A 30 -22.50 2.85 11.04
N SER A 31 -22.14 2.27 9.90
CA SER A 31 -21.91 0.82 9.81
C SER A 31 -20.60 0.42 10.49
N GLN A 32 -20.44 -0.86 10.83
CA GLN A 32 -19.20 -1.39 11.41
C GLN A 32 -17.97 -1.08 10.55
N GLN A 33 -18.12 -1.16 9.20
CA GLN A 33 -17.04 -0.83 8.26
C GLN A 33 -16.66 0.66 8.33
N GLU A 34 -17.64 1.57 8.47
CA GLU A 34 -17.37 3.01 8.58
C GLU A 34 -16.72 3.34 9.93
N ILE A 35 -17.14 2.66 11.00
CA ILE A 35 -16.51 2.76 12.33
C ILE A 35 -15.06 2.26 12.28
N PHE A 36 -14.80 1.11 11.65
CA PHE A 36 -13.43 0.61 11.42
C PHE A 36 -12.55 1.65 10.74
N GLN A 37 -13.04 2.27 9.67
CA GLN A 37 -12.30 3.33 8.96
C GLN A 37 -11.98 4.51 9.90
N ALA A 38 -12.98 4.99 10.65
CA ALA A 38 -12.81 6.12 11.56
C ALA A 38 -11.79 5.82 12.66
N VAL A 39 -11.88 4.65 13.30
CA VAL A 39 -10.93 4.20 14.33
C VAL A 39 -9.51 4.08 13.73
N SER A 40 -9.41 3.50 12.53
CA SER A 40 -8.12 3.34 11.84
C SER A 40 -7.46 4.68 11.50
N TYR A 41 -8.24 5.68 11.06
CA TYR A 41 -7.71 7.02 10.83
C TYR A 41 -7.27 7.68 12.13
N THR A 42 -8.03 7.55 13.22
CA THR A 42 -7.63 8.07 14.54
C THR A 42 -6.32 7.44 15.03
N VAL A 43 -6.14 6.12 14.87
CA VAL A 43 -4.89 5.45 15.19
C VAL A 43 -3.74 5.90 14.26
N LYS A 44 -4.03 6.10 12.97
CA LYS A 44 -3.05 6.58 12.00
C LYS A 44 -2.54 7.97 12.34
N ASP A 45 -3.37 8.86 12.86
CA ASP A 45 -2.95 10.21 13.25
C ASP A 45 -1.86 10.16 14.32
N VAL A 46 -1.94 9.23 15.26
CA VAL A 46 -0.86 8.98 16.25
C VAL A 46 0.43 8.50 15.57
N ILE A 47 0.30 7.62 14.56
CA ILE A 47 1.45 7.10 13.82
C ILE A 47 2.15 8.20 13.01
N ILE A 48 1.42 9.14 12.44
CA ILE A 48 1.95 10.18 11.55
C ILE A 48 3.00 11.04 12.25
N ASP A 49 2.79 11.39 13.51
CA ASP A 49 3.76 12.20 14.26
C ASP A 49 5.11 11.49 14.43
N ASP A 50 5.08 10.21 14.80
CA ASP A 50 6.27 9.37 14.93
C ASP A 50 6.92 9.10 13.56
N TRP A 51 6.12 8.92 12.51
CA TRP A 51 6.61 8.71 11.15
C TRP A 51 7.34 9.93 10.61
N LEU A 52 6.76 11.12 10.78
CA LEU A 52 7.41 12.39 10.44
C LEU A 52 8.70 12.61 11.24
N ALA A 53 8.71 12.28 12.52
CA ALA A 53 9.91 12.38 13.35
C ALA A 53 11.01 11.42 12.88
N THR A 54 10.64 10.19 12.51
CA THR A 54 11.57 9.18 11.96
C THR A 54 12.18 9.67 10.65
N GLN A 55 11.38 10.18 9.70
CA GLN A 55 11.87 10.72 8.42
C GLN A 55 12.84 11.89 8.64
N LYS A 56 12.49 12.84 9.49
CA LYS A 56 13.39 13.95 9.83
C LYS A 56 14.70 13.49 10.49
N ALA A 57 14.66 12.40 11.25
CA ALA A 57 15.86 11.81 11.83
C ALA A 57 16.75 11.18 10.77
N PHE A 58 16.16 10.48 9.77
CA PHE A 58 16.89 9.94 8.63
C PHE A 58 17.57 11.03 7.81
N ASP A 59 16.83 12.10 7.45
CA ASP A 59 17.37 13.23 6.71
C ASP A 59 18.53 13.92 7.44
N LYS A 60 18.42 14.05 8.76
CA LYS A 60 19.43 14.73 9.58
C LYS A 60 20.68 13.89 9.85
N GLN A 61 20.51 12.58 10.05
CA GLN A 61 21.58 11.69 10.48
C GLN A 61 22.28 11.02 9.31
N ASP A 62 21.65 11.01 8.11
CA ASP A 62 22.13 10.33 6.92
C ASP A 62 22.60 8.89 7.22
N PRO A 63 21.76 8.04 7.85
CA PRO A 63 22.17 6.72 8.27
C PRO A 63 22.33 5.80 7.05
N LYS A 64 23.03 4.70 7.24
CA LYS A 64 23.03 3.63 6.26
C LYS A 64 21.62 3.03 6.14
N MET A 65 21.01 3.16 4.96
CA MET A 65 19.66 2.69 4.70
C MET A 65 19.62 1.21 4.31
N VAL A 66 18.60 0.51 4.77
CA VAL A 66 18.25 -0.84 4.34
C VAL A 66 17.06 -0.77 3.39
N TYR A 67 17.19 -1.31 2.19
CA TYR A 67 16.09 -1.46 1.24
C TYR A 67 15.75 -2.95 1.11
N TYR A 68 14.57 -3.32 1.59
CA TYR A 68 14.08 -4.70 1.49
C TYR A 68 13.15 -4.81 0.27
N MET A 69 13.69 -5.35 -0.82
CA MET A 69 12.95 -5.52 -2.08
C MET A 69 12.30 -6.89 -2.12
N SER A 70 10.98 -6.93 -2.25
CA SER A 70 10.23 -8.18 -2.40
C SER A 70 9.03 -8.02 -3.34
N MET A 71 8.78 -9.06 -4.14
CA MET A 71 7.57 -9.16 -4.95
C MET A 71 6.33 -9.46 -4.10
N GLU A 72 6.52 -9.81 -2.82
CA GLU A 72 5.48 -10.22 -1.90
C GLU A 72 5.67 -9.59 -0.53
N PHE A 73 4.59 -9.01 0.03
CA PHE A 73 4.50 -8.60 1.42
C PHE A 73 3.18 -9.10 2.01
N LEU A 74 3.24 -10.15 2.82
CA LEU A 74 2.08 -10.71 3.51
C LEU A 74 1.96 -10.09 4.90
N MET A 75 1.54 -8.82 4.94
CA MET A 75 1.51 -8.02 6.17
C MET A 75 0.42 -8.47 7.14
N GLY A 76 -0.73 -8.87 6.63
CA GLY A 76 -1.90 -9.10 7.44
C GLY A 76 -2.61 -7.79 7.84
N ARG A 77 -3.58 -7.89 8.75
CA ARG A 77 -4.32 -6.76 9.31
C ARG A 77 -3.41 -5.86 10.13
N ALA A 78 -3.54 -4.55 9.99
CA ALA A 78 -2.64 -3.57 10.59
C ALA A 78 -3.19 -2.92 11.85
N LEU A 79 -4.52 -2.76 12.01
CA LEU A 79 -5.10 -2.00 13.12
C LEU A 79 -4.63 -2.51 14.49
N GLY A 80 -4.88 -3.79 14.77
CA GLY A 80 -4.50 -4.40 16.04
C GLY A 80 -2.98 -4.42 16.24
N ASN A 81 -2.22 -4.77 15.19
CA ASN A 81 -0.76 -4.76 15.24
C ASN A 81 -0.19 -3.37 15.54
N ASN A 82 -0.70 -2.33 14.91
CA ASN A 82 -0.28 -0.95 15.16
C ASN A 82 -0.59 -0.52 16.60
N MET A 83 -1.79 -0.80 17.11
CA MET A 83 -2.16 -0.48 18.49
C MET A 83 -1.25 -1.21 19.52
N ILE A 84 -0.89 -2.48 19.25
CA ILE A 84 0.04 -3.23 20.10
C ILE A 84 1.43 -2.59 20.08
N ASN A 85 1.93 -2.26 18.90
CA ASN A 85 3.26 -1.66 18.73
C ASN A 85 3.35 -0.25 19.33
N LEU A 86 2.28 0.53 19.26
CA LEU A 86 2.12 1.83 19.93
C LEU A 86 1.89 1.69 21.45
N LYS A 87 1.68 0.48 21.97
CA LYS A 87 1.32 0.19 23.37
C LYS A 87 0.03 0.86 23.85
N MET A 88 -0.95 1.00 22.96
CA MET A 88 -2.24 1.63 23.26
C MET A 88 -3.45 0.71 23.07
N TYR A 89 -3.24 -0.59 22.80
CA TYR A 89 -4.30 -1.55 22.49
C TYR A 89 -5.36 -1.62 23.60
N LYS A 90 -4.92 -1.71 24.86
CA LYS A 90 -5.83 -1.80 26.01
C LYS A 90 -6.61 -0.52 26.21
N GLU A 91 -5.94 0.62 26.11
CA GLU A 91 -6.53 1.95 26.29
C GLU A 91 -7.59 2.24 25.22
N VAL A 92 -7.30 1.89 23.95
CA VAL A 92 -8.25 2.00 22.84
C VAL A 92 -9.44 1.09 23.05
N LYS A 93 -9.23 -0.17 23.46
CA LYS A 93 -10.31 -1.11 23.75
C LYS A 93 -11.26 -0.56 24.83
N GLU A 94 -10.71 -0.07 25.95
CA GLU A 94 -11.50 0.54 27.02
C GLU A 94 -12.24 1.81 26.57
N ALA A 95 -11.64 2.64 25.70
CA ALA A 95 -12.27 3.82 25.14
C ALA A 95 -13.47 3.49 24.24
N LEU A 96 -13.32 2.47 23.39
CA LEU A 96 -14.39 2.02 22.50
C LEU A 96 -15.53 1.35 23.26
N GLU A 97 -15.23 0.53 24.28
CA GLU A 97 -16.24 -0.08 25.16
C GLU A 97 -17.09 0.96 25.90
N GLU A 98 -16.51 2.10 26.30
CA GLU A 98 -17.24 3.20 26.97
C GLU A 98 -18.34 3.82 26.09
N ILE A 99 -18.13 3.81 24.78
CA ILE A 99 -19.11 4.30 23.79
C ILE A 99 -19.94 3.18 23.15
N GLY A 100 -19.90 1.97 23.74
CA GLY A 100 -20.72 0.82 23.33
C GLY A 100 -20.20 0.09 22.08
N LEU A 101 -18.93 0.28 21.70
CA LEU A 101 -18.31 -0.39 20.56
C LEU A 101 -17.43 -1.57 21.00
N ASN A 102 -17.40 -2.62 20.18
CA ASN A 102 -16.57 -3.80 20.40
C ASN A 102 -15.36 -3.77 19.45
N LEU A 103 -14.14 -3.69 20.01
CA LEU A 103 -12.90 -3.64 19.20
C LEU A 103 -12.72 -4.90 18.34
N ASP A 104 -13.06 -6.09 18.85
CA ASP A 104 -12.88 -7.34 18.10
C ASP A 104 -13.77 -7.37 16.84
N GLU A 105 -15.01 -6.82 16.94
CA GLU A 105 -15.92 -6.68 15.80
C GLU A 105 -15.42 -5.63 14.78
N ILE A 106 -14.77 -4.58 15.26
CA ILE A 106 -14.17 -3.53 14.44
C ILE A 106 -12.95 -4.09 13.68
N GLU A 107 -12.05 -4.79 14.36
CA GLU A 107 -10.89 -5.44 13.72
C GLU A 107 -11.30 -6.46 12.64
N ASP A 108 -12.45 -7.13 12.82
CA ASP A 108 -12.98 -8.09 11.83
C ASP A 108 -13.47 -7.42 10.52
N GLN A 109 -13.65 -6.10 10.51
CA GLN A 109 -13.98 -5.35 9.30
C GLN A 109 -12.74 -5.06 8.43
N GLU A 110 -11.53 -5.18 8.98
CA GLU A 110 -10.31 -4.89 8.25
C GLU A 110 -10.08 -5.90 7.12
N PRO A 111 -9.98 -5.44 5.86
CA PRO A 111 -9.57 -6.32 4.78
C PRO A 111 -8.11 -6.71 4.98
N ASP A 112 -7.76 -7.96 4.72
CA ASP A 112 -6.38 -8.42 4.77
C ASP A 112 -5.66 -8.02 3.47
N PRO A 113 -4.67 -7.12 3.49
CA PRO A 113 -3.84 -6.83 2.33
C PRO A 113 -2.89 -8.01 2.07
N ALA A 114 -3.44 -9.10 1.55
CA ALA A 114 -2.73 -10.33 1.26
C ALA A 114 -1.88 -10.19 -0.02
N LEU A 115 -0.88 -9.31 0.02
CA LEU A 115 0.04 -9.05 -1.08
C LEU A 115 1.19 -10.07 -1.13
N GLY A 116 0.95 -11.26 -0.67
CA GLY A 116 1.86 -12.41 -0.65
C GLY A 116 1.10 -13.71 -0.54
N ASN A 117 1.80 -14.83 -0.80
CA ASN A 117 1.22 -16.16 -0.82
C ASN A 117 1.59 -17.00 0.40
N GLY A 118 2.81 -16.85 0.92
CA GLY A 118 3.29 -17.73 1.99
C GLY A 118 4.59 -17.25 2.62
N GLY A 119 5.55 -18.17 2.78
CA GLY A 119 6.79 -17.93 3.53
C GLY A 119 7.61 -16.74 3.07
N LEU A 120 7.74 -16.53 1.75
CA LEU A 120 8.48 -15.38 1.20
C LEU A 120 7.84 -14.04 1.64
N GLY A 121 6.53 -13.91 1.43
CA GLY A 121 5.82 -12.68 1.79
C GLY A 121 5.74 -12.46 3.29
N ARG A 122 5.57 -13.52 4.09
CA ARG A 122 5.55 -13.38 5.56
C ARG A 122 6.94 -13.08 6.13
N LEU A 123 8.01 -13.64 5.56
CA LEU A 123 9.37 -13.31 5.94
C LEU A 123 9.66 -11.81 5.73
N ALA A 124 9.24 -11.25 4.59
CA ALA A 124 9.36 -9.83 4.31
C ALA A 124 8.64 -8.98 5.38
N ALA A 125 7.41 -9.34 5.73
CA ALA A 125 6.64 -8.66 6.77
C ALA A 125 7.35 -8.71 8.13
N CYS A 126 7.82 -9.88 8.55
CA CYS A 126 8.52 -10.04 9.83
C CYS A 126 9.84 -9.26 9.87
N PHE A 127 10.58 -9.20 8.76
CA PHE A 127 11.83 -8.42 8.71
C PHE A 127 11.56 -6.93 8.80
N MET A 128 10.55 -6.41 8.12
CA MET A 128 10.21 -4.98 8.21
C MET A 128 9.86 -4.58 9.65
N GLU A 129 9.01 -5.36 10.34
CA GLU A 129 8.66 -5.09 11.74
C GLU A 129 9.86 -5.22 12.68
N SER A 130 10.74 -6.19 12.43
CA SER A 130 11.97 -6.37 13.23
C SER A 130 12.94 -5.20 13.02
N LEU A 131 13.10 -4.70 11.79
CA LEU A 131 13.95 -3.55 11.49
C LEU A 131 13.45 -2.30 12.21
N ALA A 132 12.15 -2.00 12.11
CA ALA A 132 11.53 -0.87 12.80
C ALA A 132 11.69 -0.99 14.33
N THR A 133 11.43 -2.19 14.90
CA THR A 133 11.55 -2.44 16.34
C THR A 133 12.98 -2.30 16.84
N LEU A 134 13.97 -2.66 16.04
CA LEU A 134 15.39 -2.51 16.38
C LEU A 134 15.95 -1.11 16.06
N GLY A 135 15.15 -0.23 15.47
CA GLY A 135 15.52 1.15 15.14
C GLY A 135 16.45 1.27 13.95
N TYR A 136 16.45 0.32 13.03
CA TYR A 136 17.16 0.44 11.76
C TYR A 136 16.38 1.34 10.80
N ALA A 137 17.10 2.15 10.03
CA ALA A 137 16.52 2.92 8.95
C ALA A 137 16.23 2.03 7.75
N ALA A 138 14.96 1.74 7.47
CA ALA A 138 14.59 0.78 6.45
C ALA A 138 13.40 1.23 5.59
N TYR A 139 13.45 0.81 4.32
CA TYR A 139 12.32 0.86 3.38
C TYR A 139 12.03 -0.54 2.86
N GLY A 140 10.77 -0.96 2.92
CA GLY A 140 10.28 -2.08 2.12
C GLY A 140 9.87 -1.56 0.75
N CYS A 141 10.13 -2.32 -0.32
CA CYS A 141 9.73 -1.98 -1.67
C CYS A 141 9.03 -3.15 -2.32
N GLY A 142 7.81 -2.94 -2.81
CA GLY A 142 6.97 -3.98 -3.42
C GLY A 142 5.99 -3.44 -4.43
N ILE A 143 5.06 -4.28 -4.88
CA ILE A 143 3.97 -3.92 -5.79
C ILE A 143 2.66 -3.84 -5.02
N ARG A 144 1.85 -2.83 -5.32
CA ARG A 144 0.49 -2.66 -4.81
C ARG A 144 -0.49 -3.44 -5.68
N TYR A 145 -0.59 -4.75 -5.47
CA TYR A 145 -1.57 -5.56 -6.21
C TYR A 145 -2.99 -5.12 -5.89
N ARG A 146 -3.80 -4.92 -6.92
CA ARG A 146 -5.21 -4.48 -6.78
C ARG A 146 -6.08 -5.53 -6.14
N TYR A 147 -5.76 -6.79 -6.39
CA TYR A 147 -6.41 -7.92 -5.77
C TYR A 147 -5.40 -8.66 -4.89
N GLY A 148 -5.80 -8.97 -3.66
CA GLY A 148 -5.03 -9.84 -2.80
C GLY A 148 -4.89 -11.24 -3.40
N MET A 149 -4.30 -12.16 -2.66
CA MET A 149 -3.99 -13.51 -3.14
C MET A 149 -5.18 -14.17 -3.82
N PHE A 150 -6.27 -14.35 -3.14
CA PHE A 150 -7.64 -14.66 -3.59
C PHE A 150 -8.55 -14.88 -2.38
N LYS A 151 -9.85 -14.75 -2.59
CA LYS A 151 -10.87 -15.15 -1.61
C LYS A 151 -11.35 -16.55 -1.90
N GLN A 152 -11.41 -17.39 -0.86
CA GLN A 152 -11.97 -18.74 -0.95
C GLN A 152 -13.47 -18.68 -0.72
N LYS A 153 -14.24 -19.29 -1.62
CA LYS A 153 -15.69 -19.53 -1.45
C LYS A 153 -15.99 -21.00 -1.58
N ILE A 154 -17.05 -21.45 -0.94
CA ILE A 154 -17.57 -22.81 -1.12
C ILE A 154 -18.77 -22.71 -2.05
N LYS A 155 -18.72 -23.46 -3.16
CA LYS A 155 -19.82 -23.61 -4.12
C LYS A 155 -20.03 -25.09 -4.39
N ASP A 156 -21.24 -25.57 -4.19
CA ASP A 156 -21.61 -27.00 -4.41
C ASP A 156 -20.70 -27.97 -3.64
N GLY A 157 -20.22 -27.60 -2.45
CA GLY A 157 -19.32 -28.38 -1.61
C GLY A 157 -17.83 -28.29 -1.99
N PHE A 158 -17.47 -27.55 -3.02
CA PHE A 158 -16.09 -27.38 -3.48
C PHE A 158 -15.58 -25.98 -3.23
N GLN A 159 -14.27 -25.85 -2.98
CA GLN A 159 -13.60 -24.56 -2.89
C GLN A 159 -13.55 -23.93 -4.28
N VAL A 160 -13.90 -22.63 -4.33
CA VAL A 160 -13.77 -21.78 -5.52
C VAL A 160 -12.99 -20.52 -5.14
N GLU A 161 -11.98 -20.20 -5.94
CA GLU A 161 -11.17 -18.98 -5.78
C GLU A 161 -11.84 -17.82 -6.52
N VAL A 162 -11.93 -16.67 -5.86
CA VAL A 162 -12.48 -15.45 -6.43
C VAL A 162 -11.55 -14.28 -6.12
N PRO A 163 -11.56 -13.18 -6.93
CA PRO A 163 -10.75 -12.02 -6.66
C PRO A 163 -11.03 -11.42 -5.28
N ASP A 164 -9.98 -11.09 -4.53
CA ASP A 164 -10.08 -10.43 -3.26
C ASP A 164 -9.87 -8.92 -3.42
N ASN A 165 -10.95 -8.18 -3.57
CA ASN A 165 -10.92 -6.73 -3.72
C ASN A 165 -10.75 -6.05 -2.35
N TRP A 166 -9.56 -6.11 -1.79
CA TRP A 166 -9.21 -5.53 -0.49
C TRP A 166 -9.30 -3.99 -0.45
N LEU A 167 -9.19 -3.34 -1.62
CA LEU A 167 -9.27 -1.89 -1.78
C LEU A 167 -10.69 -1.35 -2.01
N LYS A 168 -11.72 -2.21 -1.97
CA LYS A 168 -13.11 -1.82 -2.30
C LYS A 168 -13.60 -0.58 -1.52
N ASN A 169 -13.24 -0.46 -0.25
CA ASN A 169 -13.65 0.64 0.61
C ASN A 169 -12.50 1.63 0.91
N GLY A 170 -11.38 1.52 0.17
CA GLY A 170 -10.12 2.19 0.53
C GLY A 170 -9.39 1.50 1.67
N TYR A 171 -8.12 1.81 1.85
CA TYR A 171 -7.30 1.26 2.93
C TYR A 171 -6.73 2.41 3.79
N PRO A 172 -7.10 2.53 5.08
CA PRO A 172 -6.75 3.71 5.88
C PRO A 172 -5.26 3.92 6.06
N PHE A 173 -4.47 2.82 6.13
CA PHE A 173 -3.05 2.86 6.45
C PHE A 173 -2.14 3.09 5.24
N GLU A 174 -2.67 3.40 4.05
CA GLU A 174 -1.83 3.80 2.93
C GLU A 174 -1.92 5.30 2.65
N LEU A 175 -0.83 5.87 2.11
CA LEU A 175 -0.73 7.26 1.65
C LEU A 175 -0.20 7.28 0.22
N ARG A 176 -1.01 7.74 -0.74
CA ARG A 176 -0.57 7.92 -2.13
C ARG A 176 0.40 9.10 -2.22
N ARG A 177 1.57 8.89 -2.85
CA ARG A 177 2.66 9.87 -2.96
C ARG A 177 2.98 10.19 -4.43
N PRO A 178 2.08 10.87 -5.14
CA PRO A 178 2.25 11.12 -6.57
C PRO A 178 3.46 12.01 -6.88
N GLU A 179 3.95 12.79 -5.92
CA GLU A 179 5.15 13.62 -6.02
C GLU A 179 6.45 12.82 -6.19
N TYR A 180 6.42 11.53 -5.87
CA TYR A 180 7.55 10.60 -6.03
C TYR A 180 7.34 9.59 -7.17
N SER A 181 6.48 9.93 -8.14
CA SER A 181 6.21 9.05 -9.27
C SER A 181 7.36 9.00 -10.25
N TYR A 182 7.57 7.82 -10.88
CA TYR A 182 8.60 7.59 -11.88
C TYR A 182 8.01 7.02 -13.17
N GLU A 183 8.53 7.47 -14.32
CA GLU A 183 8.23 6.86 -15.61
C GLU A 183 9.00 5.55 -15.79
N VAL A 184 8.30 4.43 -15.99
CA VAL A 184 8.86 3.12 -16.31
C VAL A 184 8.62 2.80 -17.77
N LYS A 185 9.70 2.54 -18.53
CA LYS A 185 9.70 2.36 -19.99
C LYS A 185 9.83 0.90 -20.37
N PHE A 186 8.91 0.40 -21.20
CA PHE A 186 8.88 -0.99 -21.65
C PHE A 186 9.15 -1.11 -23.14
N GLY A 187 9.99 -2.07 -23.52
CA GLY A 187 10.29 -2.37 -24.91
C GLY A 187 11.12 -1.30 -25.61
N GLY A 188 10.95 -1.16 -26.92
CA GLY A 188 11.76 -0.28 -27.75
C GLY A 188 13.19 -0.81 -27.96
N TYR A 189 14.11 0.10 -28.29
CA TYR A 189 15.52 -0.20 -28.45
C TYR A 189 16.39 0.90 -27.81
N VAL A 190 17.61 0.55 -27.47
CA VAL A 190 18.56 1.48 -26.86
C VAL A 190 19.56 1.95 -27.92
N ARG A 191 19.64 3.27 -28.13
CA ARG A 191 20.66 3.92 -28.97
C ARG A 191 21.73 4.52 -28.06
N ALA A 192 22.99 4.27 -28.42
CA ALA A 192 24.10 4.93 -27.76
C ALA A 192 24.52 6.17 -28.57
N GLU A 193 24.74 7.27 -27.87
CA GLU A 193 25.33 8.50 -28.46
C GLU A 193 26.50 8.97 -27.61
N VAL A 194 27.47 9.60 -28.23
CA VAL A 194 28.60 10.21 -27.53
C VAL A 194 28.30 11.69 -27.34
N THR A 195 28.30 12.15 -26.09
CA THR A 195 28.10 13.57 -25.74
C THR A 195 29.32 14.41 -26.18
N GLU A 196 29.15 15.74 -26.24
CA GLU A 196 30.26 16.67 -26.52
C GLU A 196 31.42 16.54 -25.53
N GLU A 197 31.15 16.05 -24.31
CA GLU A 197 32.18 15.77 -23.29
C GLU A 197 32.87 14.41 -23.46
N GLY A 198 32.54 13.66 -24.51
CA GLY A 198 33.12 12.33 -24.78
C GLY A 198 32.52 11.20 -23.92
N LYS A 199 31.42 11.43 -23.19
CA LYS A 199 30.72 10.40 -22.40
C LYS A 199 29.70 9.69 -23.26
N THR A 200 29.57 8.38 -23.11
CA THR A 200 28.49 7.61 -23.75
C THR A 200 27.18 7.78 -22.97
N ARG A 201 26.14 8.22 -23.66
CA ARG A 201 24.78 8.27 -23.16
C ARG A 201 23.94 7.21 -23.88
N PHE A 202 23.12 6.48 -23.12
CA PHE A 202 22.17 5.51 -23.66
C PHE A 202 20.76 6.12 -23.63
N ILE A 203 20.08 6.08 -24.78
CA ILE A 203 18.73 6.63 -24.97
C ILE A 203 17.82 5.50 -25.41
N GLN A 204 16.75 5.26 -24.68
CA GLN A 204 15.71 4.31 -25.06
C GLN A 204 14.71 5.03 -25.97
N GLU A 205 14.42 4.42 -27.12
CA GLU A 205 13.52 4.95 -28.15
C GLU A 205 12.42 3.93 -28.48
N ASN A 206 11.25 4.43 -28.94
CA ASN A 206 10.11 3.60 -29.36
C ASN A 206 9.59 2.65 -28.28
N TYR A 207 9.50 3.15 -27.05
CA TYR A 207 9.02 2.44 -25.88
C TYR A 207 7.54 2.76 -25.57
N GLN A 208 6.90 1.90 -24.80
CA GLN A 208 5.67 2.19 -24.07
C GLN A 208 6.04 2.53 -22.63
N SER A 209 5.33 3.46 -22.01
CA SER A 209 5.60 3.81 -20.62
C SER A 209 4.36 3.77 -19.73
N VAL A 210 4.60 3.56 -18.45
CA VAL A 210 3.63 3.70 -17.38
C VAL A 210 4.22 4.57 -16.28
N LEU A 211 3.38 5.20 -15.50
CA LEU A 211 3.77 5.94 -14.32
C LEU A 211 3.74 4.99 -13.12
N ALA A 212 4.88 4.78 -12.48
CA ALA A 212 4.94 4.09 -11.19
C ALA A 212 4.65 5.10 -10.09
N VAL A 213 3.59 4.87 -9.32
CA VAL A 213 3.12 5.76 -8.25
C VAL A 213 3.22 5.05 -6.91
N PRO A 214 4.04 5.55 -5.96
CA PRO A 214 4.18 4.89 -4.68
C PRO A 214 3.03 5.18 -3.73
N TYR A 215 2.71 4.18 -2.92
CA TYR A 215 1.84 4.26 -1.75
C TYR A 215 2.65 3.85 -0.53
N ASP A 216 2.78 4.76 0.43
CA ASP A 216 3.51 4.52 1.66
C ASP A 216 2.60 3.90 2.71
N MET A 217 3.06 2.82 3.34
CA MET A 217 2.40 2.17 4.47
C MET A 217 3.34 2.21 5.69
N PRO A 218 2.85 2.62 6.88
CA PRO A 218 3.67 2.69 8.07
C PRO A 218 3.99 1.30 8.62
N ILE A 219 5.24 1.08 8.99
CA ILE A 219 5.71 -0.09 9.73
C ILE A 219 6.13 0.38 11.11
N VAL A 220 5.27 0.20 12.08
CA VAL A 220 5.44 0.73 13.43
C VAL A 220 6.34 -0.18 14.26
N GLY A 221 7.42 0.36 14.81
CA GLY A 221 8.29 -0.35 15.73
C GLY A 221 7.65 -0.51 17.13
N TYR A 222 7.94 -1.62 17.80
CA TYR A 222 7.35 -1.92 19.10
C TYR A 222 7.87 -1.00 20.21
N GLY A 223 7.04 -0.04 20.61
CA GLY A 223 7.25 0.84 21.76
C GLY A 223 8.49 1.72 21.71
N ASN A 224 8.99 2.08 20.52
CA ASN A 224 10.22 2.85 20.34
C ASN A 224 10.06 4.13 19.52
N HIS A 225 8.85 4.48 19.09
CA HIS A 225 8.54 5.67 18.28
C HIS A 225 9.25 5.71 16.91
N VAL A 226 9.70 4.56 16.41
CA VAL A 226 10.26 4.44 15.06
C VAL A 226 9.18 3.92 14.13
N VAL A 227 9.02 4.57 12.99
CA VAL A 227 8.09 4.16 11.95
C VAL A 227 8.84 4.11 10.62
N ASP A 228 9.14 2.90 10.17
CA ASP A 228 9.68 2.64 8.84
C ASP A 228 8.58 2.68 7.78
N THR A 229 8.96 2.67 6.51
CA THR A 229 8.03 2.77 5.40
C THR A 229 8.05 1.50 4.55
N LEU A 230 6.87 0.91 4.32
CA LEU A 230 6.66 -0.01 3.22
C LEU A 230 6.12 0.78 2.03
N MET A 231 6.94 0.94 0.99
CA MET A 231 6.59 1.62 -0.24
C MET A 231 6.14 0.59 -1.28
N ILE A 232 4.85 0.60 -1.62
CA ILE A 232 4.27 -0.27 -2.62
C ILE A 232 3.87 0.53 -3.85
N TRP A 233 4.25 0.04 -5.04
CA TRP A 233 4.11 0.75 -6.29
C TRP A 233 2.85 0.32 -7.04
N ASP A 234 1.97 1.29 -7.35
CA ASP A 234 0.88 1.12 -8.31
C ASP A 234 1.34 1.59 -9.70
N ALA A 235 0.71 1.08 -10.75
CA ALA A 235 0.95 1.50 -12.12
C ALA A 235 -0.24 2.31 -12.64
N GLU A 236 0.04 3.53 -13.09
CA GLU A 236 -0.94 4.42 -13.69
C GLU A 236 -0.57 4.72 -15.15
N PRO A 237 -1.52 5.02 -16.04
CA PRO A 237 -1.21 5.42 -17.40
C PRO A 237 -0.53 6.80 -17.43
N MET A 238 0.34 7.03 -18.41
CA MET A 238 0.91 8.36 -18.64
C MET A 238 -0.17 9.35 -19.15
N GLU A 239 -1.06 8.84 -19.99
CA GLU A 239 -2.24 9.56 -20.49
C GLU A 239 -3.48 8.75 -20.16
N CYS A 240 -4.37 9.32 -19.34
CA CYS A 240 -5.50 8.57 -18.78
C CYS A 240 -6.57 8.21 -19.79
N PHE A 241 -6.71 8.99 -20.89
CA PHE A 241 -7.86 8.83 -21.77
C PHE A 241 -7.61 9.47 -23.14
N GLU A 242 -7.73 8.68 -24.20
CA GLU A 242 -7.59 9.17 -25.57
C GLU A 242 -8.96 9.62 -26.11
N LEU A 243 -9.26 10.91 -25.96
CA LEU A 243 -10.55 11.50 -26.34
C LEU A 243 -10.86 11.32 -27.83
N ASP A 244 -9.86 11.45 -28.69
CA ASP A 244 -10.05 11.32 -30.15
C ASP A 244 -10.53 9.92 -30.57
N SER A 245 -10.03 8.87 -29.93
CA SER A 245 -10.51 7.51 -30.17
C SER A 245 -11.92 7.31 -29.62
N PHE A 246 -12.20 7.86 -28.45
CA PHE A 246 -13.52 7.78 -27.83
C PHE A 246 -14.58 8.45 -28.74
N ASP A 247 -14.31 9.67 -29.24
CA ASP A 247 -15.21 10.39 -30.12
C ASP A 247 -15.47 9.67 -31.44
N LYS A 248 -14.52 8.87 -31.92
CA LYS A 248 -14.66 7.99 -33.08
C LYS A 248 -15.38 6.68 -32.81
N GLY A 249 -15.77 6.41 -31.55
CA GLY A 249 -16.45 5.18 -31.13
C GLY A 249 -15.49 4.00 -30.87
N ASP A 250 -14.17 4.20 -30.87
CA ASP A 250 -13.18 3.20 -30.51
C ASP A 250 -12.89 3.25 -28.99
N TYR A 251 -13.86 2.78 -28.22
CA TYR A 251 -13.81 2.82 -26.75
C TYR A 251 -12.71 1.92 -26.17
N HIS A 252 -12.31 0.85 -26.85
CA HIS A 252 -11.24 -0.02 -26.42
C HIS A 252 -9.88 0.66 -26.51
N LYS A 253 -9.64 1.34 -27.62
CA LYS A 253 -8.41 2.10 -27.82
C LYS A 253 -8.32 3.29 -26.88
N ALA A 254 -9.45 3.94 -26.60
CA ALA A 254 -9.51 5.09 -25.69
C ALA A 254 -8.99 4.80 -24.27
N VAL A 255 -8.99 3.54 -23.83
CA VAL A 255 -8.53 3.08 -22.50
C VAL A 255 -7.37 2.07 -22.57
N GLU A 256 -6.70 1.96 -23.70
CA GLU A 256 -5.64 0.97 -23.93
C GLU A 256 -4.47 1.14 -22.96
N GLN A 257 -4.02 2.37 -22.74
CA GLN A 257 -2.93 2.67 -21.82
C GLN A 257 -3.33 2.41 -20.36
N GLU A 258 -4.58 2.70 -19.99
CA GLU A 258 -5.10 2.36 -18.67
C GLU A 258 -5.08 0.85 -18.44
N ASN A 259 -5.52 0.07 -19.44
CA ASN A 259 -5.49 -1.38 -19.36
C ASN A 259 -4.04 -1.94 -19.27
N LEU A 260 -3.10 -1.35 -20.00
CA LEU A 260 -1.70 -1.74 -19.96
C LEU A 260 -1.13 -1.54 -18.54
N ALA A 261 -1.30 -0.36 -17.96
CA ALA A 261 -0.84 -0.05 -16.62
C ALA A 261 -1.51 -0.97 -15.58
N ARG A 262 -2.83 -1.09 -15.66
CA ARG A 262 -3.64 -1.87 -14.74
C ARG A 262 -3.23 -3.35 -14.70
N ASN A 263 -2.98 -3.98 -15.87
CA ASN A 263 -2.58 -5.37 -15.94
C ASN A 263 -1.29 -5.67 -15.17
N LEU A 264 -0.37 -4.72 -15.06
CA LEU A 264 0.91 -4.90 -14.35
C LEU A 264 0.72 -5.15 -12.85
N VAL A 265 -0.33 -4.58 -12.25
CA VAL A 265 -0.56 -4.58 -10.81
C VAL A 265 -1.87 -5.27 -10.41
N GLU A 266 -2.55 -5.97 -11.31
CA GLU A 266 -3.84 -6.61 -11.00
C GLU A 266 -3.68 -7.75 -10.00
N VAL A 267 -2.83 -8.74 -10.32
CA VAL A 267 -2.69 -9.96 -9.50
C VAL A 267 -1.24 -10.32 -9.28
N LEU A 268 -0.96 -10.91 -8.12
CA LEU A 268 0.38 -11.36 -7.72
C LEU A 268 0.94 -12.44 -8.65
N TYR A 269 0.12 -13.45 -9.00
CA TYR A 269 0.51 -14.58 -9.85
C TYR A 269 -0.39 -14.69 -11.07
N PRO A 270 -0.04 -14.03 -12.19
CA PRO A 270 -0.72 -14.32 -13.46
C PRO A 270 -0.48 -15.77 -13.87
N ASN A 271 -1.46 -16.37 -14.57
CA ASN A 271 -1.32 -17.71 -15.09
C ASN A 271 -0.21 -17.77 -16.16
N ASP A 272 0.85 -18.53 -15.90
CA ASP A 272 2.04 -18.66 -16.74
C ASP A 272 2.06 -19.89 -17.65
N ASN A 273 0.94 -20.60 -17.78
CA ASN A 273 0.79 -21.73 -18.71
C ASN A 273 0.80 -21.29 -20.19
N HIS A 274 0.73 -19.99 -20.46
CA HIS A 274 0.78 -19.39 -21.79
C HIS A 274 1.78 -18.22 -21.85
N ILE A 275 2.22 -17.86 -23.06
CA ILE A 275 3.27 -16.86 -23.27
C ILE A 275 2.90 -15.51 -22.68
N ALA A 276 1.68 -15.04 -22.89
CA ALA A 276 1.22 -13.74 -22.38
C ALA A 276 1.31 -13.62 -20.85
N GLY A 277 1.05 -14.69 -20.10
CA GLY A 277 1.20 -14.71 -18.66
C GLY A 277 2.66 -14.66 -18.21
N LYS A 278 3.56 -15.36 -18.93
CA LYS A 278 5.01 -15.30 -18.67
C LYS A 278 5.56 -13.90 -18.95
N GLU A 279 5.15 -13.28 -20.05
CA GLU A 279 5.52 -11.90 -20.38
C GLU A 279 5.00 -10.92 -19.35
N LEU A 280 3.75 -11.08 -18.89
CA LEU A 280 3.20 -10.23 -17.84
C LEU A 280 4.00 -10.35 -16.54
N ARG A 281 4.35 -11.57 -16.13
CA ARG A 281 5.18 -11.78 -14.95
C ARG A 281 6.56 -11.14 -15.07
N LEU A 282 7.19 -11.23 -16.24
CA LEU A 282 8.44 -10.55 -16.50
C LEU A 282 8.31 -9.02 -16.46
N LYS A 283 7.21 -8.48 -17.02
CA LYS A 283 6.91 -7.06 -16.96
C LYS A 283 6.67 -6.57 -15.52
N GLN A 284 6.00 -7.35 -14.67
CA GLN A 284 5.86 -7.04 -13.24
C GLN A 284 7.22 -6.92 -12.54
N GLN A 285 8.12 -7.87 -12.77
CA GLN A 285 9.46 -7.83 -12.19
C GLN A 285 10.26 -6.63 -12.70
N TYR A 286 10.20 -6.37 -14.00
CA TYR A 286 10.86 -5.21 -14.60
C TYR A 286 10.29 -3.89 -14.04
N PHE A 287 8.97 -3.75 -13.95
CA PHE A 287 8.29 -2.59 -13.36
C PHE A 287 8.78 -2.33 -11.94
N PHE A 288 8.75 -3.34 -11.09
CA PHE A 288 9.14 -3.26 -9.70
C PHE A 288 10.61 -2.85 -9.51
N VAL A 289 11.54 -3.44 -10.29
CA VAL A 289 12.96 -3.12 -10.19
C VAL A 289 13.28 -1.73 -10.76
N SER A 290 12.48 -1.26 -11.72
CA SER A 290 12.70 0.05 -12.36
C SER A 290 12.15 1.21 -11.51
N ALA A 291 11.02 1.00 -10.81
CA ALA A 291 10.45 1.98 -9.90
C ALA A 291 11.29 2.17 -8.64
#